data_2b525806ac527c081054efa95cc503cc
#
_entry.id   2b525806ac527c081054efa95cc503cc
#
_cell.length_a   1.000
_cell.length_b   1.000
_cell.length_c   1.000
_cell.angle_alpha   90.00
_cell.angle_beta   90.00
_cell.angle_gamma   90.00
#
_symmetry.space_group_name_H-M   'P 1'
#
loop_
_entity.id
_entity.type
_entity.pdbx_description
1 polymer ?
#
loop_
_entity_poly.entity_id
_entity_poly.type
_entity_poly.pdbx_seq_one_letter_code
_entity_poly.pdbx_strand_id
1 'polypeptide(L)'
;HTPDMVQGAILAFRAASNARDVNCVVFTGAGDKAFCTGGNTKEYAEYYAGNPQEYKQYMRLFNDMVTGILLCDKPVINRVNGMRIGGGQEIGMACDFSIAADTARFGQAGPKHGSAPDGGSTDFLHLFVGITRAMASCTLCEHWSAHAAVDIGLVNKIVPVLKAPDGRFIGNPMVSLERFDAWGNPAYGAFKSGTEREAAKAAMAGCTTDLSLLDAEVEAMAYKLSLTMPDCLAKTLESVRKKKLEHWQRN
;
A
#
# COMPACT_ATOMS: atom_id res chain seq x y z
N HIS A 1 12.78 2.37 -0.97
CA HIS A 1 13.42 2.08 0.31
C HIS A 1 14.90 1.74 0.12
N THR A 2 15.72 2.00 1.13
CA THR A 2 17.13 1.65 1.22
C THR A 2 17.33 0.56 2.29
N PRO A 3 18.49 -0.14 2.34
CA PRO A 3 18.78 -1.10 3.41
C PRO A 3 18.61 -0.52 4.81
N ASP A 4 19.07 0.70 5.06
CA ASP A 4 18.96 1.37 6.37
C ASP A 4 17.50 1.62 6.77
N MET A 5 16.65 2.04 5.80
CA MET A 5 15.22 2.20 6.06
C MET A 5 14.55 0.87 6.40
N VAL A 6 14.94 -0.21 5.73
CA VAL A 6 14.41 -1.56 5.99
C VAL A 6 14.82 -2.04 7.38
N GLN A 7 16.09 -1.87 7.76
CA GLN A 7 16.58 -2.19 9.11
C GLN A 7 15.85 -1.38 10.18
N GLY A 8 15.69 -0.08 9.96
CA GLY A 8 14.94 0.80 10.84
C GLY A 8 13.50 0.35 11.05
N ALA A 9 12.82 -0.07 9.99
CA ALA A 9 11.46 -0.60 10.07
C ALA A 9 11.39 -1.91 10.88
N ILE A 10 12.33 -2.85 10.66
CA ILE A 10 12.42 -4.11 11.44
C ILE A 10 12.54 -3.80 12.94
N LEU A 11 13.46 -2.90 13.31
CA LEU A 11 13.67 -2.52 14.70
C LEU A 11 12.42 -1.83 15.29
N ALA A 12 11.77 -0.95 14.53
CA ALA A 12 10.57 -0.25 14.97
C ALA A 12 9.38 -1.21 15.20
N PHE A 13 9.14 -2.17 14.30
CA PHE A 13 8.09 -3.18 14.49
C PHE A 13 8.39 -4.09 15.68
N ARG A 14 9.65 -4.48 15.90
CA ARG A 14 10.06 -5.24 17.08
C ARG A 14 9.84 -4.45 18.38
N ALA A 15 10.22 -3.19 18.40
CA ALA A 15 10.01 -2.32 19.54
C ALA A 15 8.52 -2.14 19.84
N ALA A 16 7.71 -1.86 18.83
CA ALA A 16 6.25 -1.70 18.97
C ALA A 16 5.57 -2.97 19.47
N SER A 17 5.95 -4.16 18.96
CA SER A 17 5.44 -5.44 19.42
C SER A 17 5.64 -5.65 20.93
N ASN A 18 6.81 -5.27 21.45
CA ASN A 18 7.17 -5.47 22.86
C ASN A 18 6.70 -4.34 23.79
N ALA A 19 6.30 -3.19 23.23
CA ALA A 19 5.88 -2.04 24.04
C ALA A 19 4.49 -2.26 24.66
N ARG A 20 4.35 -1.99 25.95
CA ARG A 20 3.07 -2.16 26.68
C ARG A 20 2.15 -0.97 26.54
N ASP A 21 2.67 0.17 26.17
CA ASP A 21 1.99 1.45 25.97
C ASP A 21 1.59 1.71 24.50
N VAL A 22 1.90 0.78 23.59
CA VAL A 22 1.50 0.83 22.18
C VAL A 22 0.31 -0.07 21.93
N ASN A 23 -0.79 0.50 21.44
CA ASN A 23 -2.02 -0.22 21.11
C ASN A 23 -2.14 -0.57 19.62
N CYS A 24 -1.55 0.23 18.74
CA CYS A 24 -1.47 -0.03 17.30
C CYS A 24 -0.26 0.65 16.68
N VAL A 25 0.10 0.25 15.48
CA VAL A 25 1.17 0.84 14.68
C VAL A 25 0.56 1.51 13.46
N VAL A 26 0.94 2.75 13.17
CA VAL A 26 0.63 3.43 11.92
C VAL A 26 1.89 3.47 11.06
N PHE A 27 1.85 2.78 9.92
CA PHE A 27 2.96 2.73 8.97
C PHE A 27 2.65 3.59 7.76
N THR A 28 3.48 4.60 7.50
CA THR A 28 3.25 5.60 6.46
C THR A 28 4.54 6.01 5.75
N GLY A 29 4.42 6.62 4.57
CA GLY A 29 5.53 7.28 3.88
C GLY A 29 5.69 8.74 4.30
N ALA A 30 6.87 9.30 4.08
CA ALA A 30 7.11 10.73 4.27
C ALA A 30 6.52 11.56 3.11
N GLY A 31 6.00 12.74 3.43
CA GLY A 31 5.43 13.67 2.46
C GLY A 31 4.04 13.24 1.95
N ASP A 32 3.71 13.69 0.75
CA ASP A 32 2.37 13.57 0.17
C ASP A 32 2.31 12.84 -1.19
N LYS A 33 3.47 12.37 -1.71
CA LYS A 33 3.56 11.79 -3.05
C LYS A 33 3.50 10.27 -3.07
N ALA A 34 4.13 9.62 -2.11
CA ALA A 34 4.23 8.18 -2.08
C ALA A 34 4.29 7.63 -0.66
N PHE A 35 3.62 6.51 -0.47
CA PHE A 35 3.90 5.63 0.67
C PHE A 35 5.25 4.96 0.45
N CYS A 36 5.37 4.18 -0.62
CA CYS A 36 6.60 3.55 -1.07
C CYS A 36 6.44 3.06 -2.51
N THR A 37 7.46 3.23 -3.34
CA THR A 37 7.48 2.79 -4.75
C THR A 37 8.50 1.68 -5.01
N GLY A 38 8.89 0.96 -3.97
CA GLY A 38 9.87 -0.13 -4.04
C GLY A 38 11.29 0.31 -3.71
N GLY A 39 12.25 -0.50 -4.08
CA GLY A 39 13.67 -0.23 -3.86
C GLY A 39 14.23 0.86 -4.77
N ASN A 40 15.46 1.25 -4.51
CA ASN A 40 16.16 2.27 -5.30
C ASN A 40 16.64 1.67 -6.64
N THR A 41 15.94 1.97 -7.72
CA THR A 41 16.26 1.44 -9.07
C THR A 41 17.64 1.86 -9.57
N LYS A 42 18.15 3.04 -9.16
CA LYS A 42 19.49 3.48 -9.46
C LYS A 42 20.53 2.57 -8.79
N GLU A 43 20.35 2.26 -7.53
CA GLU A 43 21.20 1.36 -6.76
C GLU A 43 21.18 -0.05 -7.36
N TYR A 44 20.00 -0.51 -7.84
CA TYR A 44 19.89 -1.79 -8.54
C TYR A 44 20.75 -1.82 -9.81
N ALA A 45 20.69 -0.80 -10.63
CA ALA A 45 21.42 -0.73 -11.89
C ALA A 45 22.94 -0.52 -11.71
N GLU A 46 23.32 0.35 -10.76
CA GLU A 46 24.72 0.77 -10.62
C GLU A 46 25.53 -0.12 -9.65
N TYR A 47 24.87 -0.77 -8.69
CA TYR A 47 25.54 -1.55 -7.64
C TYR A 47 25.15 -3.03 -7.64
N TYR A 48 23.89 -3.35 -7.44
CA TYR A 48 23.45 -4.74 -7.27
C TYR A 48 23.55 -5.58 -8.56
N ALA A 49 23.49 -4.98 -9.74
CA ALA A 49 23.68 -5.69 -11.00
C ALA A 49 25.06 -6.36 -11.11
N GLY A 50 26.08 -5.78 -10.48
CA GLY A 50 27.41 -6.34 -10.38
C GLY A 50 27.68 -7.19 -9.13
N ASN A 51 26.74 -7.18 -8.15
CA ASN A 51 26.94 -7.76 -6.82
C ASN A 51 25.76 -8.66 -6.41
N PRO A 52 25.52 -9.80 -7.08
CA PRO A 52 24.34 -10.62 -6.89
C PRO A 52 24.20 -11.21 -5.48
N GLN A 53 25.31 -11.46 -4.78
CA GLN A 53 25.27 -11.95 -3.40
C GLN A 53 24.75 -10.88 -2.42
N GLU A 54 25.15 -9.63 -2.63
CA GLU A 54 24.69 -8.53 -1.81
C GLU A 54 23.21 -8.17 -2.12
N TYR A 55 22.80 -8.29 -3.38
CA TYR A 55 21.39 -8.19 -3.75
C TYR A 55 20.56 -9.27 -3.04
N LYS A 56 21.04 -10.51 -2.99
CA LYS A 56 20.38 -11.59 -2.25
C LYS A 56 20.28 -11.29 -0.75
N GLN A 57 21.31 -10.69 -0.15
CA GLN A 57 21.27 -10.27 1.27
C GLN A 57 20.25 -9.15 1.49
N TYR A 58 20.21 -8.19 0.59
CA TYR A 58 19.23 -7.09 0.63
C TYR A 58 17.79 -7.63 0.50
N MET A 59 17.52 -8.58 -0.39
CA MET A 59 16.19 -9.19 -0.53
C MET A 59 15.79 -9.98 0.72
N ARG A 60 16.73 -10.69 1.36
CA ARG A 60 16.47 -11.33 2.66
C ARG A 60 16.09 -10.31 3.74
N LEU A 61 16.82 -9.21 3.79
CA LEU A 61 16.50 -8.12 4.73
C LEU A 61 15.10 -7.54 4.48
N PHE A 62 14.70 -7.38 3.22
CA PHE A 62 13.36 -6.97 2.85
C PHE A 62 12.31 -7.99 3.33
N ASN A 63 12.55 -9.29 3.12
CA ASN A 63 11.66 -10.36 3.57
C ASN A 63 11.57 -10.41 5.11
N ASP A 64 12.64 -10.13 5.82
CA ASP A 64 12.65 -10.02 7.29
C ASP A 64 11.76 -8.86 7.76
N MET A 65 11.74 -7.74 7.05
CA MET A 65 10.82 -6.63 7.35
C MET A 65 9.36 -7.03 7.13
N VAL A 66 9.03 -7.67 5.99
CA VAL A 66 7.67 -8.16 5.72
C VAL A 66 7.24 -9.16 6.80
N THR A 67 8.12 -10.08 7.17
CA THR A 67 7.90 -11.02 8.28
C THR A 67 7.64 -10.28 9.59
N GLY A 68 8.45 -9.25 9.89
CA GLY A 68 8.29 -8.42 11.08
C GLY A 68 6.94 -7.71 11.15
N ILE A 69 6.39 -7.28 10.02
CA ILE A 69 5.04 -6.71 9.94
C ILE A 69 3.98 -7.78 10.20
N LEU A 70 4.07 -8.93 9.52
CA LEU A 70 3.12 -10.03 9.64
C LEU A 70 3.07 -10.64 11.05
N LEU A 71 4.20 -10.62 11.77
CA LEU A 71 4.33 -11.14 13.13
C LEU A 71 4.25 -10.07 14.22
N CYS A 72 3.92 -8.82 13.87
CA CYS A 72 3.77 -7.76 14.87
C CYS A 72 2.59 -8.07 15.81
N ASP A 73 2.79 -8.03 17.12
CA ASP A 73 1.75 -8.29 18.13
C ASP A 73 0.69 -7.16 18.22
N LYS A 74 0.88 -6.09 17.49
CA LYS A 74 -0.06 -4.97 17.42
C LYS A 74 -0.74 -4.92 16.06
N PRO A 75 -2.00 -4.42 15.98
CA PRO A 75 -2.61 -4.10 14.70
C PRO A 75 -1.79 -3.04 13.95
N VAL A 76 -1.63 -3.24 12.66
CA VAL A 76 -0.84 -2.35 11.80
C VAL A 76 -1.75 -1.67 10.77
N ILE A 77 -1.84 -0.35 10.84
CA ILE A 77 -2.59 0.47 9.89
C ILE A 77 -1.61 1.05 8.87
N ASN A 78 -1.78 0.69 7.61
CA ASN A 78 -1.07 1.33 6.51
C ASN A 78 -1.78 2.63 6.12
N ARG A 79 -1.20 3.76 6.50
CA ARG A 79 -1.62 5.09 6.06
C ARG A 79 -0.98 5.40 4.71
N VAL A 80 -1.77 5.30 3.65
CA VAL A 80 -1.28 5.42 2.28
C VAL A 80 -1.41 6.86 1.80
N ASN A 81 -0.35 7.63 1.97
CA ASN A 81 -0.28 9.05 1.63
C ASN A 81 -0.08 9.34 0.12
N GLY A 82 0.06 8.31 -0.72
CA GLY A 82 0.31 8.45 -2.14
C GLY A 82 0.59 7.10 -2.82
N MET A 83 1.51 7.05 -3.76
CA MET A 83 1.82 5.83 -4.51
C MET A 83 2.27 4.67 -3.61
N ARG A 84 1.66 3.50 -3.79
CA ARG A 84 2.00 2.22 -3.15
C ARG A 84 2.26 1.18 -4.25
N ILE A 85 3.50 1.13 -4.73
CA ILE A 85 3.89 0.39 -5.94
C ILE A 85 5.06 -0.55 -5.64
N GLY A 86 5.10 -1.71 -6.29
CA GLY A 86 6.18 -2.69 -6.16
C GLY A 86 6.35 -3.18 -4.71
N GLY A 87 7.55 -3.11 -4.16
CA GLY A 87 7.80 -3.44 -2.76
C GLY A 87 6.94 -2.65 -1.78
N GLY A 88 6.53 -1.42 -2.14
CA GLY A 88 5.56 -0.66 -1.35
C GLY A 88 4.17 -1.31 -1.31
N GLN A 89 3.72 -1.89 -2.42
CA GLN A 89 2.47 -2.66 -2.46
C GLN A 89 2.58 -3.90 -1.56
N GLU A 90 3.70 -4.59 -1.57
CA GLU A 90 3.97 -5.78 -0.76
C GLU A 90 3.98 -5.47 0.74
N ILE A 91 4.71 -4.43 1.13
CA ILE A 91 4.73 -3.91 2.51
C ILE A 91 3.32 -3.53 2.98
N GLY A 92 2.57 -2.80 2.14
CA GLY A 92 1.23 -2.36 2.50
C GLY A 92 0.23 -3.50 2.66
N MET A 93 0.36 -4.58 1.89
CA MET A 93 -0.46 -5.78 2.03
C MET A 93 -0.08 -6.64 3.25
N ALA A 94 1.16 -6.55 3.73
CA ALA A 94 1.56 -7.18 4.98
C ALA A 94 0.84 -6.57 6.19
N CYS A 95 0.49 -5.29 6.14
CA CYS A 95 -0.30 -4.61 7.17
C CYS A 95 -1.72 -5.18 7.28
N ASP A 96 -2.44 -4.85 8.35
CA ASP A 96 -3.79 -5.37 8.62
C ASP A 96 -4.87 -4.53 7.96
N PHE A 97 -4.69 -3.22 7.99
CA PHE A 97 -5.65 -2.25 7.46
C PHE A 97 -4.93 -1.28 6.52
N SER A 98 -5.66 -0.76 5.54
CA SER A 98 -5.16 0.28 4.65
C SER A 98 -6.20 1.39 4.51
N ILE A 99 -5.81 2.62 4.84
CA ILE A 99 -6.58 3.83 4.56
C ILE A 99 -5.74 4.71 3.65
N ALA A 100 -6.31 5.16 2.55
CA ALA A 100 -5.54 5.81 1.51
C ALA A 100 -6.09 7.19 1.10
N ALA A 101 -5.18 8.05 0.66
CA ALA A 101 -5.52 9.21 -0.15
C ALA A 101 -6.20 8.74 -1.44
N ASP A 102 -7.25 9.41 -1.87
CA ASP A 102 -8.00 9.08 -3.10
C ASP A 102 -7.17 9.28 -4.38
N THR A 103 -6.05 10.01 -4.27
CA THR A 103 -5.04 10.19 -5.32
C THR A 103 -4.00 9.07 -5.38
N ALA A 104 -3.99 8.17 -4.41
CA ALA A 104 -3.03 7.06 -4.37
C ALA A 104 -3.18 6.10 -5.55
N ARG A 105 -2.08 5.42 -5.87
CA ARG A 105 -2.01 4.39 -6.91
C ARG A 105 -1.42 3.12 -6.34
N PHE A 106 -1.90 1.99 -6.82
CA PHE A 106 -1.55 0.65 -6.31
C PHE A 106 -1.14 -0.24 -7.47
N GLY A 107 -0.22 -1.16 -7.25
CA GLY A 107 0.17 -2.16 -8.24
C GLY A 107 1.64 -2.55 -8.20
N GLN A 108 2.07 -3.21 -9.26
CA GLN A 108 3.44 -3.71 -9.41
C GLN A 108 4.19 -2.96 -10.52
N ALA A 109 5.50 -2.99 -10.44
CA ALA A 109 6.39 -2.42 -11.46
C ALA A 109 7.55 -3.38 -11.79
N GLY A 110 7.91 -4.26 -10.86
CA GLY A 110 9.08 -5.15 -10.93
C GLY A 110 9.23 -5.91 -12.25
N PRO A 111 8.22 -6.62 -12.78
CA PRO A 111 8.35 -7.36 -14.03
C PRO A 111 8.79 -6.54 -15.24
N LYS A 112 8.47 -5.26 -15.29
CA LYS A 112 8.95 -4.35 -16.35
C LYS A 112 10.40 -3.91 -16.15
N HIS A 113 10.98 -4.22 -15.01
CA HIS A 113 12.35 -3.84 -14.63
C HIS A 113 13.23 -5.05 -14.27
N GLY A 114 12.78 -6.28 -14.58
CA GLY A 114 13.56 -7.49 -14.36
C GLY A 114 13.53 -8.04 -12.92
N SER A 115 12.55 -7.63 -12.10
CA SER A 115 12.37 -8.12 -10.73
C SER A 115 11.01 -8.77 -10.57
N ALA A 116 10.96 -9.98 -10.04
CA ALA A 116 9.70 -10.63 -9.69
C ALA A 116 9.06 -9.96 -8.47
N PRO A 117 7.72 -9.89 -8.37
CA PRO A 117 7.03 -9.32 -7.21
C PRO A 117 6.87 -10.34 -6.07
N ASP A 118 7.98 -10.94 -5.64
CA ASP A 118 8.06 -12.06 -4.69
C ASP A 118 8.28 -11.63 -3.23
N GLY A 119 8.20 -10.35 -2.94
CA GLY A 119 8.18 -9.81 -1.58
C GLY A 119 6.78 -9.79 -0.94
N GLY A 120 5.86 -10.62 -1.43
CA GLY A 120 4.52 -10.80 -0.90
C GLY A 120 3.38 -10.70 -1.92
N SER A 121 3.60 -10.13 -3.12
CA SER A 121 2.52 -10.01 -4.09
C SER A 121 2.16 -11.35 -4.73
N THR A 122 3.14 -12.18 -5.07
CA THR A 122 2.90 -13.54 -5.54
C THR A 122 2.29 -14.42 -4.46
N ASP A 123 2.56 -14.10 -3.20
CA ASP A 123 2.14 -14.89 -2.04
C ASP A 123 0.71 -14.61 -1.61
N PHE A 124 0.31 -13.35 -1.45
CA PHE A 124 -0.96 -13.04 -0.84
C PHE A 124 -1.81 -11.95 -1.53
N LEU A 125 -1.39 -11.37 -2.67
CA LEU A 125 -2.25 -10.41 -3.39
C LEU A 125 -3.58 -11.06 -3.80
N HIS A 126 -3.55 -12.33 -4.22
CA HIS A 126 -4.76 -13.06 -4.61
C HIS A 126 -5.78 -13.24 -3.49
N LEU A 127 -5.37 -13.17 -2.22
CA LEU A 127 -6.29 -13.20 -1.07
C LEU A 127 -7.14 -11.93 -0.97
N PHE A 128 -6.65 -10.82 -1.51
CA PHE A 128 -7.37 -9.54 -1.54
C PHE A 128 -8.24 -9.39 -2.78
N VAL A 129 -7.68 -9.69 -3.97
CA VAL A 129 -8.28 -9.27 -5.25
C VAL A 129 -8.70 -10.44 -6.16
N GLY A 130 -8.46 -11.67 -5.74
CA GLY A 130 -8.64 -12.89 -6.52
C GLY A 130 -7.49 -13.14 -7.49
N ILE A 131 -7.34 -14.42 -7.92
CA ILE A 131 -6.17 -14.88 -8.69
C ILE A 131 -6.02 -14.17 -10.05
N THR A 132 -7.12 -13.90 -10.75
CA THR A 132 -7.06 -13.28 -12.08
C THR A 132 -6.50 -11.86 -12.04
N ARG A 133 -6.98 -11.03 -11.09
CA ARG A 133 -6.47 -9.67 -10.91
C ARG A 133 -5.04 -9.66 -10.37
N ALA A 134 -4.72 -10.59 -9.47
CA ALA A 134 -3.35 -10.74 -8.97
C ALA A 134 -2.38 -11.09 -10.10
N MET A 135 -2.74 -12.05 -10.98
CA MET A 135 -1.95 -12.43 -12.14
C MET A 135 -1.72 -11.23 -13.07
N ALA A 136 -2.76 -10.47 -13.43
CA ALA A 136 -2.64 -9.29 -14.28
C ALA A 136 -1.72 -8.23 -13.66
N SER A 137 -1.88 -7.93 -12.36
CA SER A 137 -1.04 -6.96 -11.66
C SER A 137 0.42 -7.41 -11.60
N CYS A 138 0.67 -8.68 -11.24
CA CYS A 138 2.02 -9.23 -11.08
C CYS A 138 2.74 -9.47 -12.41
N THR A 139 2.07 -9.51 -13.55
CA THR A 139 2.69 -9.76 -14.85
C THR A 139 2.67 -8.53 -15.78
N LEU A 140 1.53 -7.85 -15.89
CA LEU A 140 1.34 -6.72 -16.78
C LEU A 140 1.71 -5.38 -16.13
N CYS A 141 1.87 -5.35 -14.81
CA CYS A 141 2.11 -4.15 -14.02
C CYS A 141 1.04 -3.07 -14.25
N GLU A 142 -0.21 -3.48 -14.36
CA GLU A 142 -1.35 -2.57 -14.40
C GLU A 142 -1.59 -1.98 -13.01
N HIS A 143 -1.83 -0.68 -12.98
CA HIS A 143 -2.05 0.04 -11.73
C HIS A 143 -3.53 0.29 -11.50
N TRP A 144 -3.95 0.13 -10.25
CA TRP A 144 -5.27 0.54 -9.77
C TRP A 144 -5.22 1.93 -9.16
N SER A 145 -6.27 2.72 -9.38
CA SER A 145 -6.52 3.91 -8.57
C SER A 145 -6.94 3.52 -7.16
N ALA A 146 -6.98 4.49 -6.26
CA ALA A 146 -7.49 4.28 -4.91
C ALA A 146 -8.97 3.86 -4.90
N HIS A 147 -9.78 4.39 -5.82
CA HIS A 147 -11.18 4.01 -5.99
C HIS A 147 -11.34 2.55 -6.45
N ALA A 148 -10.59 2.14 -7.46
CA ALA A 148 -10.57 0.74 -7.88
C ALA A 148 -10.04 -0.18 -6.75
N ALA A 149 -9.03 0.25 -6.00
CA ALA A 149 -8.44 -0.52 -4.91
C ALA A 149 -9.44 -0.80 -3.77
N VAL A 150 -10.32 0.14 -3.45
CA VAL A 150 -11.42 -0.09 -2.49
C VAL A 150 -12.45 -1.06 -3.06
N ASP A 151 -12.87 -0.87 -4.32
CA ASP A 151 -13.90 -1.69 -4.96
C ASP A 151 -13.49 -3.17 -5.06
N ILE A 152 -12.20 -3.44 -5.28
CA ILE A 152 -11.67 -4.81 -5.36
C ILE A 152 -11.23 -5.40 -4.00
N GLY A 153 -11.41 -4.69 -2.90
CA GLY A 153 -11.09 -5.16 -1.55
C GLY A 153 -9.62 -5.05 -1.12
N LEU A 154 -8.79 -4.32 -1.87
CA LEU A 154 -7.37 -4.13 -1.54
C LEU A 154 -7.14 -3.09 -0.44
N VAL A 155 -8.05 -2.13 -0.28
CA VAL A 155 -7.98 -1.01 0.67
C VAL A 155 -9.31 -0.90 1.40
N ASN A 156 -9.27 -0.62 2.71
CA ASN A 156 -10.47 -0.51 3.54
C ASN A 156 -11.27 0.77 3.27
N LYS A 157 -10.57 1.88 3.07
CA LYS A 157 -11.18 3.20 2.93
C LYS A 157 -10.28 4.17 2.16
N ILE A 158 -10.89 5.10 1.44
CA ILE A 158 -10.21 6.23 0.83
C ILE A 158 -10.82 7.55 1.31
N VAL A 159 -10.03 8.61 1.30
CA VAL A 159 -10.46 9.96 1.63
C VAL A 159 -9.93 10.96 0.61
N PRO A 160 -10.66 12.03 0.30
CA PRO A 160 -10.18 13.08 -0.57
C PRO A 160 -9.03 13.84 0.10
N VAL A 161 -8.01 14.16 -0.68
CA VAL A 161 -6.84 14.92 -0.22
C VAL A 161 -6.55 16.15 -1.07
N LEU A 162 -7.30 16.37 -2.13
CA LEU A 162 -7.17 17.57 -2.95
C LEU A 162 -8.03 18.69 -2.35
N LYS A 163 -7.40 19.79 -2.02
CA LYS A 163 -8.04 20.98 -1.48
C LYS A 163 -8.06 22.08 -2.54
N ALA A 164 -9.25 22.46 -2.95
CA ALA A 164 -9.46 23.54 -3.92
C ALA A 164 -9.09 24.91 -3.32
N PRO A 165 -8.87 25.94 -4.17
CA PRO A 165 -8.53 27.29 -3.70
C PRO A 165 -9.56 27.91 -2.74
N ASP A 166 -10.81 27.48 -2.79
CA ASP A 166 -11.87 27.89 -1.88
C ASP A 166 -11.87 27.14 -0.53
N GLY A 167 -10.90 26.26 -0.31
CA GLY A 167 -10.72 25.50 0.92
C GLY A 167 -11.53 24.20 1.01
N ARG A 168 -12.37 23.87 0.03
CA ARG A 168 -13.15 22.62 0.02
C ARG A 168 -12.29 21.45 -0.45
N PHE A 169 -12.49 20.30 0.16
CA PHE A 169 -11.95 19.05 -0.39
C PHE A 169 -12.75 18.60 -1.61
N ILE A 170 -12.04 18.17 -2.64
CA ILE A 170 -12.64 17.61 -3.86
C ILE A 170 -12.13 16.16 -4.06
N GLY A 171 -12.97 15.31 -4.62
CA GLY A 171 -12.57 13.97 -5.02
C GLY A 171 -11.58 14.02 -6.19
N ASN A 172 -10.80 12.94 -6.36
CA ASN A 172 -9.81 12.83 -7.42
C ASN A 172 -10.46 12.92 -8.82
N PRO A 173 -10.25 13.99 -9.60
CA PRO A 173 -10.87 14.14 -10.90
C PRO A 173 -10.25 13.27 -12.00
N MET A 174 -9.11 12.63 -11.73
CA MET A 174 -8.34 11.79 -12.68
C MET A 174 -8.95 10.40 -12.88
N VAL A 175 -10.00 10.04 -12.13
CA VAL A 175 -10.62 8.72 -12.20
C VAL A 175 -12.10 8.82 -12.61
N SER A 176 -12.59 7.77 -13.26
CA SER A 176 -14.02 7.62 -13.53
C SER A 176 -14.72 6.99 -12.33
N LEU A 177 -15.91 7.48 -11.99
CA LEU A 177 -16.79 6.86 -10.99
C LEU A 177 -17.89 6.01 -11.63
N GLU A 178 -17.87 5.87 -12.95
CA GLU A 178 -18.74 4.97 -13.69
C GLU A 178 -18.47 3.53 -13.30
N ARG A 179 -19.53 2.75 -13.05
CA ARG A 179 -19.38 1.36 -12.61
C ARG A 179 -19.01 0.41 -13.73
N PHE A 180 -19.47 0.69 -14.94
CA PHE A 180 -19.26 -0.16 -16.10
C PHE A 180 -18.86 0.68 -17.32
N ASP A 181 -18.04 0.10 -18.19
CA ASP A 181 -17.76 0.64 -19.51
C ASP A 181 -18.91 0.35 -20.50
N ALA A 182 -18.77 0.80 -21.75
CA ALA A 182 -19.76 0.59 -22.79
C ALA A 182 -20.02 -0.90 -23.13
N TRP A 183 -19.13 -1.79 -22.71
CA TRP A 183 -19.19 -3.23 -22.96
C TRP A 183 -19.64 -4.03 -21.72
N GLY A 184 -19.94 -3.34 -20.60
CA GLY A 184 -20.35 -3.97 -19.36
C GLY A 184 -19.19 -4.48 -18.48
N ASN A 185 -17.95 -4.12 -18.78
CA ASN A 185 -16.82 -4.45 -17.90
C ASN A 185 -16.73 -3.49 -16.71
N PRO A 186 -16.29 -3.96 -15.54
CA PRO A 186 -16.05 -3.08 -14.39
C PRO A 186 -15.10 -1.92 -14.74
N ALA A 187 -15.54 -0.69 -14.52
CA ALA A 187 -14.80 0.53 -14.87
C ALA A 187 -14.62 1.50 -13.69
N TYR A 188 -15.20 1.19 -12.53
CA TYR A 188 -15.12 2.06 -11.36
C TYR A 188 -13.67 2.31 -10.94
N GLY A 189 -13.31 3.58 -10.88
CA GLY A 189 -11.94 4.00 -10.54
C GLY A 189 -10.95 3.88 -11.71
N ALA A 190 -11.39 3.60 -12.93
CA ALA A 190 -10.51 3.61 -14.11
C ALA A 190 -9.88 5.00 -14.30
N PHE A 191 -8.59 5.03 -14.65
CA PHE A 191 -7.92 6.29 -14.95
C PHE A 191 -8.43 6.89 -16.26
N LYS A 192 -8.79 8.16 -16.22
CA LYS A 192 -9.17 8.92 -17.42
C LYS A 192 -8.01 9.04 -18.39
N SER A 193 -8.32 9.07 -19.69
CA SER A 193 -7.36 9.20 -20.78
C SER A 193 -7.77 10.31 -21.76
N GLY A 194 -6.91 10.63 -22.73
CA GLY A 194 -7.20 11.60 -23.77
C GLY A 194 -7.66 12.96 -23.22
N THR A 195 -8.71 13.51 -23.83
CA THR A 195 -9.27 14.84 -23.48
C THR A 195 -9.84 14.90 -22.05
N GLU A 196 -10.42 13.81 -21.56
CA GLU A 196 -10.93 13.75 -20.18
C GLU A 196 -9.82 13.87 -19.14
N ARG A 197 -8.66 13.27 -19.43
CA ARG A 197 -7.49 13.41 -18.57
C ARG A 197 -6.98 14.84 -18.53
N GLU A 198 -6.93 15.51 -19.68
CA GLU A 198 -6.46 16.92 -19.73
C GLU A 198 -7.46 17.86 -19.01
N ALA A 199 -8.75 17.65 -19.16
CA ALA A 199 -9.77 18.37 -18.40
C ALA A 199 -9.64 18.13 -16.89
N ALA A 200 -9.36 16.89 -16.47
CA ALA A 200 -9.14 16.55 -15.07
C ALA A 200 -7.88 17.23 -14.49
N LYS A 201 -6.78 17.29 -15.25
CA LYS A 201 -5.58 18.05 -14.86
C LYS A 201 -5.87 19.54 -14.71
N ALA A 202 -6.64 20.12 -15.63
CA ALA A 202 -7.05 21.51 -15.53
C ALA A 202 -7.92 21.77 -14.28
N ALA A 203 -8.81 20.85 -13.93
CA ALA A 203 -9.61 20.92 -12.71
C ALA A 203 -8.77 20.84 -11.41
N MET A 204 -7.60 20.22 -11.47
CA MET A 204 -6.66 20.15 -10.35
C MET A 204 -5.74 21.40 -10.26
N ALA A 205 -5.77 22.27 -11.27
CA ALA A 205 -4.93 23.47 -11.27
C ALA A 205 -5.28 24.36 -10.07
N GLY A 206 -4.27 24.74 -9.29
CA GLY A 206 -4.44 25.52 -8.07
C GLY A 206 -4.89 24.73 -6.83
N CYS A 207 -5.18 23.43 -6.95
CA CYS A 207 -5.40 22.59 -5.78
C CYS A 207 -4.08 22.29 -5.05
N THR A 208 -4.17 22.17 -3.73
CA THR A 208 -3.08 21.73 -2.86
C THR A 208 -3.40 20.36 -2.29
N THR A 209 -2.39 19.59 -1.89
CA THR A 209 -2.59 18.36 -1.14
C THR A 209 -2.70 18.69 0.34
N ASP A 210 -3.79 18.25 0.97
CA ASP A 210 -4.02 18.35 2.41
C ASP A 210 -4.40 16.98 2.95
N LEU A 211 -3.53 16.39 3.75
CA LEU A 211 -3.68 15.02 4.28
C LEU A 211 -4.47 14.96 5.60
N SER A 212 -5.01 16.07 6.09
CA SER A 212 -5.70 16.14 7.40
C SER A 212 -6.89 15.20 7.52
N LEU A 213 -7.66 15.00 6.43
CA LEU A 213 -8.75 14.02 6.44
C LEU A 213 -8.22 12.56 6.50
N LEU A 214 -7.07 12.29 5.88
CA LEU A 214 -6.43 10.99 5.98
C LEU A 214 -5.95 10.73 7.41
N ASP A 215 -5.34 11.72 8.04
CA ASP A 215 -4.90 11.63 9.44
C ASP A 215 -6.08 11.38 10.37
N ALA A 216 -7.15 12.16 10.25
CA ALA A 216 -8.35 12.02 11.07
C ALA A 216 -8.99 10.62 10.95
N GLU A 217 -9.01 10.04 9.73
CA GLU A 217 -9.59 8.71 9.53
C GLU A 217 -8.71 7.60 10.10
N VAL A 218 -7.38 7.74 9.98
CA VAL A 218 -6.42 6.80 10.60
C VAL A 218 -6.51 6.87 12.11
N GLU A 219 -6.57 8.06 12.69
CA GLU A 219 -6.76 8.26 14.14
C GLU A 219 -8.08 7.66 14.63
N ALA A 220 -9.17 7.86 13.88
CA ALA A 220 -10.46 7.25 14.21
C ALA A 220 -10.41 5.72 14.20
N MET A 221 -9.69 5.11 13.26
CA MET A 221 -9.47 3.66 13.25
C MET A 221 -8.61 3.22 14.43
N ALA A 222 -7.50 3.90 14.71
CA ALA A 222 -6.62 3.62 15.83
C ALA A 222 -7.38 3.71 17.17
N TYR A 223 -8.23 4.72 17.32
CA TYR A 223 -9.09 4.86 18.49
C TYR A 223 -10.07 3.68 18.64
N LYS A 224 -10.73 3.25 17.56
CA LYS A 224 -11.61 2.07 17.61
C LYS A 224 -10.86 0.80 18.02
N LEU A 225 -9.63 0.61 17.54
CA LEU A 225 -8.80 -0.52 17.92
C LEU A 225 -8.42 -0.48 19.41
N SER A 226 -8.18 0.70 19.97
CA SER A 226 -7.87 0.87 21.39
C SER A 226 -9.04 0.54 22.33
N LEU A 227 -10.28 0.50 21.82
CA LEU A 227 -11.48 0.12 22.56
C LEU A 227 -11.73 -1.39 22.57
N THR A 228 -10.92 -2.18 21.84
CA THR A 228 -11.07 -3.64 21.81
C THR A 228 -10.32 -4.29 22.98
N MET A 229 -10.76 -5.49 23.37
CA MET A 229 -10.07 -6.26 24.41
C MET A 229 -8.70 -6.74 23.90
N PRO A 230 -7.59 -6.39 24.55
CA PRO A 230 -6.23 -6.61 24.02
C PRO A 230 -5.95 -8.07 23.64
N ASP A 231 -6.24 -9.02 24.51
CA ASP A 231 -5.96 -10.44 24.27
C ASP A 231 -6.83 -11.02 23.14
N CYS A 232 -8.09 -10.59 23.06
CA CYS A 232 -8.98 -10.97 21.95
C CYS A 232 -8.50 -10.40 20.63
N LEU A 233 -8.04 -9.14 20.62
CA LEU A 233 -7.49 -8.49 19.44
C LEU A 233 -6.22 -9.21 18.96
N ALA A 234 -5.26 -9.44 19.85
CA ALA A 234 -4.03 -10.15 19.55
C ALA A 234 -4.29 -11.54 18.95
N LYS A 235 -5.19 -12.32 19.57
CA LYS A 235 -5.56 -13.66 19.07
C LYS A 235 -6.29 -13.61 17.73
N THR A 236 -7.11 -12.59 17.50
CA THR A 236 -7.80 -12.39 16.23
C THR A 236 -6.80 -12.06 15.12
N LEU A 237 -5.86 -11.14 15.37
CA LEU A 237 -4.80 -10.80 14.43
C LEU A 237 -3.97 -12.03 14.04
N GLU A 238 -3.49 -12.79 15.02
CA GLU A 238 -2.76 -14.05 14.79
C GLU A 238 -3.57 -14.99 13.89
N SER A 239 -4.85 -15.18 14.19
CA SER A 239 -5.70 -16.13 13.46
C SER A 239 -6.00 -15.69 12.02
N VAL A 240 -6.28 -14.41 11.80
CA VAL A 240 -6.56 -13.88 10.46
C VAL A 240 -5.29 -13.83 9.60
N ARG A 241 -4.16 -13.45 10.18
CA ARG A 241 -2.87 -13.38 9.48
C ARG A 241 -2.33 -14.75 9.06
N LYS A 242 -2.81 -15.86 9.65
CA LYS A 242 -2.41 -17.23 9.29
C LYS A 242 -2.47 -17.47 7.77
N LYS A 243 -3.48 -16.93 7.10
CA LYS A 243 -3.62 -17.11 5.65
C LYS A 243 -2.47 -16.46 4.87
N LYS A 244 -2.04 -15.27 5.26
CA LYS A 244 -0.86 -14.63 4.65
C LYS A 244 0.42 -15.41 5.01
N LEU A 245 0.57 -15.80 6.28
CA LEU A 245 1.74 -16.53 6.76
C LEU A 245 1.89 -17.91 6.12
N GLU A 246 0.79 -18.65 5.91
CA GLU A 246 0.81 -19.94 5.22
C GLU A 246 1.39 -19.84 3.80
N HIS A 247 1.07 -18.77 3.07
CA HIS A 247 1.62 -18.51 1.74
C HIS A 247 3.06 -18.03 1.83
N TRP A 248 3.34 -17.07 2.72
CA TRP A 248 4.66 -16.49 2.92
C TRP A 248 5.73 -17.49 3.33
N GLN A 249 5.41 -18.49 4.14
CA GLN A 249 6.36 -19.54 4.58
C GLN A 249 6.65 -20.61 3.55
N ARG A 250 5.94 -20.64 2.41
CA ARG A 250 6.17 -21.60 1.32
C ARG A 250 7.15 -21.09 0.25
N ASN A 251 7.61 -19.87 0.36
CA ASN A 251 8.63 -19.27 -0.51
C ASN A 251 10.08 -19.50 0.09
#